data_8eef16f9f72f43a4b5c41acaab379d89
#
_entry.id   8eef16f9f72f43a4b5c41acaab379d89
#
_cell.length_a   1.000
_cell.length_b   1.000
_cell.length_c   1.000
_cell.angle_alpha   90.00
_cell.angle_beta   90.00
_cell.angle_gamma   90.00
#
_symmetry.space_group_name_H-M   'P 1'
#
loop_
_entity.id
_entity.type
_entity.pdbx_description
1 polymer ?
#
loop_
_entity_poly.entity_id
_entity_poly.type
_entity_poly.pdbx_seq_one_letter_code
_entity_poly.pdbx_strand_id
1 'polypeptide(L)'
;MTALSDPKPDEPADEGEASRAPLMDHLLELRTRLVRVLICLVVLFIAAWFVTQKCLDLLLVPFSEAAARHGREGAQVVYTAPMELLFIQLKLGFLIALAAGFPYIAYQVYGFVAPGLYKKEKMAVLPFLFVMPILFVAGAAIVYYSVLPIFVDLSFSMEFKGTSASVSYLPQVKPYYDLAISLLTAFGLAFQLPVVIALLAKAGVVQASGLRKGRKYAILVIFIVAAVMTPPDPFSQFILGVPLCLLYESGIICAAIIERGRKRREAEETRREEAEAKREAEESSRRAQAATQSAPALPAGE
;
A
#
# COMPACT_ATOMS: atom_id res chain seq x y z
N MET A 1 0.04 -72.35 26.18
CA MET A 1 1.01 -71.31 26.57
C MET A 1 0.93 -70.20 25.53
N THR A 2 0.08 -69.22 25.80
CA THR A 2 -0.23 -68.09 24.88
C THR A 2 0.61 -66.91 25.39
N ALA A 3 1.58 -66.50 24.57
CA ALA A 3 2.41 -65.32 24.87
C ALA A 3 1.60 -64.06 24.58
N LEU A 4 1.32 -63.29 25.61
CA LEU A 4 0.83 -61.93 25.52
C LEU A 4 1.98 -61.04 24.99
N SER A 5 1.76 -60.40 23.82
CA SER A 5 2.63 -59.34 23.31
C SER A 5 2.26 -58.04 24.00
N ASP A 6 3.21 -57.46 24.75
CA ASP A 6 3.10 -56.11 25.31
C ASP A 6 2.91 -55.06 24.21
N PRO A 7 2.04 -54.07 24.41
CA PRO A 7 1.95 -52.92 23.50
C PRO A 7 3.22 -52.06 23.63
N LYS A 8 3.85 -51.76 22.50
CA LYS A 8 4.96 -50.82 22.37
C LYS A 8 4.53 -49.43 22.90
N PRO A 9 5.38 -48.75 23.68
CA PRO A 9 5.07 -47.39 24.11
C PRO A 9 5.01 -46.46 22.90
N ASP A 10 3.96 -45.62 22.84
CA ASP A 10 3.76 -44.57 21.86
C ASP A 10 5.00 -43.68 21.82
N GLU A 11 5.66 -43.65 20.66
CA GLU A 11 6.70 -42.63 20.37
C GLU A 11 6.06 -41.24 20.48
N PRO A 12 6.70 -40.26 21.14
CA PRO A 12 6.19 -38.90 21.22
C PRO A 12 6.08 -38.35 19.80
N ALA A 13 4.87 -38.01 19.39
CA ALA A 13 4.60 -37.34 18.15
C ALA A 13 5.51 -36.10 18.04
N ASP A 14 6.32 -36.06 17.00
CA ASP A 14 7.32 -35.03 16.74
C ASP A 14 6.64 -33.65 16.68
N GLU A 15 6.70 -32.86 17.75
CA GLU A 15 6.15 -31.50 17.86
C GLU A 15 6.68 -30.60 16.75
N GLY A 16 7.80 -30.97 16.12
CA GLY A 16 8.38 -30.33 14.96
C GLY A 16 7.58 -30.51 13.67
N GLU A 17 6.92 -31.67 13.46
CA GLU A 17 6.08 -31.91 12.27
C GLU A 17 4.74 -31.18 12.36
N ALA A 18 4.13 -31.12 13.55
CA ALA A 18 2.87 -30.41 13.78
C ALA A 18 3.01 -28.87 13.56
N SER A 19 4.19 -28.31 13.83
CA SER A 19 4.49 -26.89 13.60
C SER A 19 4.90 -26.58 12.14
N ARG A 20 5.44 -27.55 11.40
CA ARG A 20 5.87 -27.38 9.99
C ARG A 20 4.71 -27.41 9.00
N ALA A 21 3.67 -28.18 9.26
CA ALA A 21 2.51 -28.30 8.39
C ALA A 21 1.82 -26.92 8.12
N PRO A 22 1.48 -26.10 9.12
CA PRO A 22 0.85 -24.81 8.89
C PRO A 22 1.77 -23.79 8.19
N LEU A 23 3.10 -23.88 8.38
CA LEU A 23 4.06 -23.03 7.67
C LEU A 23 4.18 -23.41 6.20
N MET A 24 4.17 -24.70 5.87
CA MET A 24 4.23 -25.18 4.48
C MET A 24 2.96 -24.78 3.72
N ASP A 25 1.79 -24.90 4.33
CA ASP A 25 0.53 -24.48 3.71
C ASP A 25 0.52 -22.98 3.43
N HIS A 26 1.05 -22.17 4.35
CA HIS A 26 1.17 -20.72 4.17
C HIS A 26 2.14 -20.35 3.04
N LEU A 27 3.27 -21.05 2.90
CA LEU A 27 4.22 -20.87 1.81
C LEU A 27 3.62 -21.30 0.44
N LEU A 28 2.84 -22.36 0.40
CA LEU A 28 2.14 -22.78 -0.81
C LEU A 28 1.06 -21.77 -1.23
N GLU A 29 0.35 -21.18 -0.25
CA GLU A 29 -0.58 -20.09 -0.50
C GLU A 29 0.13 -18.86 -1.07
N LEU A 30 1.27 -18.44 -0.48
CA LEU A 30 2.09 -17.34 -0.97
C LEU A 30 2.52 -17.57 -2.42
N ARG A 31 3.05 -18.76 -2.73
CA ARG A 31 3.46 -19.12 -4.10
C ARG A 31 2.29 -18.99 -5.07
N THR A 32 1.13 -19.53 -4.73
CA THR A 32 -0.05 -19.51 -5.60
C THR A 32 -0.53 -18.08 -5.86
N ARG A 33 -0.55 -17.23 -4.85
CA ARG A 33 -0.92 -15.81 -4.95
C ARG A 33 0.10 -15.03 -5.78
N LEU A 34 1.39 -15.27 -5.58
CA LEU A 34 2.47 -14.64 -6.33
C LEU A 34 2.39 -14.98 -7.83
N VAL A 35 2.15 -16.24 -8.17
CA VAL A 35 1.97 -16.67 -9.57
C VAL A 35 0.76 -15.99 -10.21
N ARG A 36 -0.36 -15.86 -9.49
CA ARG A 36 -1.55 -15.14 -10.00
C ARG A 36 -1.27 -13.67 -10.26
N VAL A 37 -0.53 -13.00 -9.35
CA VAL A 37 -0.11 -11.61 -9.54
C VAL A 37 0.81 -11.48 -10.74
N LEU A 38 1.78 -12.38 -10.91
CA LEU A 38 2.70 -12.37 -12.04
C LEU A 38 1.97 -12.54 -13.37
N ILE A 39 1.05 -13.50 -13.46
CA ILE A 39 0.23 -13.70 -14.66
C ILE A 39 -0.59 -12.45 -14.98
N CYS A 40 -1.23 -11.85 -13.99
CA CYS A 40 -1.98 -10.60 -14.16
C CYS A 40 -1.09 -9.47 -14.70
N LEU A 41 0.10 -9.28 -14.12
CA LEU A 41 1.06 -8.27 -14.57
C LEU A 41 1.54 -8.51 -16.01
N VAL A 42 1.80 -9.75 -16.39
CA VAL A 42 2.19 -10.07 -17.77
C VAL A 42 1.07 -9.76 -18.77
N VAL A 43 -0.17 -10.11 -18.45
CA VAL A 43 -1.32 -9.80 -19.30
C VAL A 43 -1.52 -8.29 -19.43
N LEU A 44 -1.44 -7.56 -18.31
CA LEU A 44 -1.57 -6.10 -18.30
C LEU A 44 -0.40 -5.42 -19.00
N PHE A 45 0.81 -5.98 -18.92
CA PHE A 45 1.98 -5.46 -19.63
C PHE A 45 1.82 -5.57 -21.15
N ILE A 46 1.31 -6.71 -21.65
CA ILE A 46 1.00 -6.88 -23.08
C ILE A 46 -0.08 -5.88 -23.51
N ALA A 47 -1.12 -5.68 -22.70
CA ALA A 47 -2.15 -4.69 -22.98
C ALA A 47 -1.60 -3.24 -22.94
N ALA A 48 -0.75 -2.93 -21.97
CA ALA A 48 -0.11 -1.62 -21.82
C ALA A 48 0.77 -1.26 -23.02
N TRP A 49 1.37 -2.25 -23.70
CA TRP A 49 2.24 -2.04 -24.85
C TRP A 49 1.56 -1.18 -25.95
N PHE A 50 0.27 -1.39 -26.18
CA PHE A 50 -0.49 -0.64 -27.19
C PHE A 50 -0.76 0.83 -26.82
N VAL A 51 -0.54 1.18 -25.55
CA VAL A 51 -0.81 2.54 -25.03
C VAL A 51 0.49 3.29 -24.75
N THR A 52 1.64 2.60 -24.64
CA THR A 52 2.93 3.22 -24.28
C THR A 52 3.32 4.37 -25.19
N GLN A 53 3.12 4.26 -26.50
CA GLN A 53 3.46 5.33 -27.45
C GLN A 53 2.72 6.64 -27.12
N LYS A 54 1.42 6.56 -26.89
CA LYS A 54 0.61 7.74 -26.51
C LYS A 54 1.03 8.33 -25.18
N CYS A 55 1.42 7.48 -24.22
CA CYS A 55 1.90 7.94 -22.93
C CYS A 55 3.29 8.61 -23.05
N LEU A 56 4.17 8.15 -23.95
CA LEU A 56 5.44 8.80 -24.23
C LEU A 56 5.23 10.18 -24.81
N ASP A 57 4.33 10.32 -25.80
CA ASP A 57 3.98 11.62 -26.39
C ASP A 57 3.41 12.57 -25.33
N LEU A 58 2.54 12.06 -24.45
CA LEU A 58 1.99 12.83 -23.32
C LEU A 58 3.09 13.34 -22.38
N LEU A 59 4.07 12.50 -22.06
CA LEU A 59 5.18 12.88 -21.18
C LEU A 59 6.12 13.94 -21.78
N LEU A 60 6.11 14.16 -23.09
CA LEU A 60 6.87 15.25 -23.73
C LEU A 60 6.19 16.61 -23.61
N VAL A 61 4.90 16.68 -23.32
CA VAL A 61 4.18 17.95 -23.22
C VAL A 61 4.76 18.88 -22.14
N PRO A 62 5.01 18.43 -20.88
CA PRO A 62 5.62 19.28 -19.85
C PRO A 62 6.99 19.82 -20.26
N PHE A 63 7.76 19.01 -20.99
CA PHE A 63 9.07 19.41 -21.53
C PHE A 63 8.90 20.52 -22.59
N SER A 64 8.02 20.34 -23.56
CA SER A 64 7.81 21.32 -24.65
C SER A 64 7.28 22.65 -24.13
N GLU A 65 6.39 22.64 -23.13
CA GLU A 65 5.88 23.84 -22.48
C GLU A 65 6.97 24.58 -21.68
N ALA A 66 7.81 23.86 -20.96
CA ALA A 66 8.93 24.45 -20.23
C ALA A 66 9.96 25.06 -21.20
N ALA A 67 10.29 24.36 -22.29
CA ALA A 67 11.18 24.85 -23.33
C ALA A 67 10.66 26.14 -23.98
N ALA A 68 9.35 26.21 -24.28
CA ALA A 68 8.71 27.40 -24.83
C ALA A 68 8.80 28.59 -23.85
N ARG A 69 8.60 28.40 -22.55
CA ARG A 69 8.80 29.45 -21.53
C ARG A 69 10.22 30.03 -21.51
N HIS A 70 11.22 29.24 -21.88
CA HIS A 70 12.63 29.69 -22.02
C HIS A 70 12.99 30.15 -23.44
N GLY A 71 11.99 30.41 -24.29
CA GLY A 71 12.21 30.93 -25.67
C GLY A 71 12.79 29.89 -26.64
N ARG A 72 12.65 28.60 -26.34
CA ARG A 72 13.10 27.49 -27.18
C ARG A 72 11.93 26.73 -27.81
N GLU A 73 11.14 27.43 -28.59
CA GLU A 73 10.06 26.80 -29.35
C GLU A 73 10.64 25.76 -30.34
N GLY A 74 10.04 24.56 -30.33
CA GLY A 74 10.51 23.45 -31.17
C GLY A 74 11.75 22.71 -30.66
N ALA A 75 12.11 22.88 -29.37
CA ALA A 75 13.20 22.09 -28.75
C ALA A 75 12.96 20.61 -28.94
N GLN A 76 13.97 19.92 -29.49
CA GLN A 76 13.91 18.48 -29.74
C GLN A 76 14.70 17.74 -28.67
N VAL A 77 14.16 16.59 -28.26
CA VAL A 77 14.87 15.63 -27.41
C VAL A 77 15.60 14.64 -28.29
N VAL A 78 16.89 14.49 -28.09
CA VAL A 78 17.78 13.67 -28.94
C VAL A 78 18.10 12.35 -28.28
N TYR A 79 17.95 11.23 -29.01
CA TYR A 79 18.46 9.95 -28.52
C TYR A 79 19.86 9.68 -29.06
N THR A 80 20.70 9.09 -28.20
CA THR A 80 22.13 8.96 -28.45
C THR A 80 22.59 7.51 -28.63
N ALA A 81 21.72 6.56 -28.30
CA ALA A 81 22.02 5.14 -28.46
C ALA A 81 20.89 4.36 -29.14
N PRO A 82 21.22 3.34 -29.95
CA PRO A 82 20.22 2.44 -30.49
C PRO A 82 19.41 1.78 -29.38
N MET A 83 18.16 1.47 -29.62
CA MET A 83 17.25 0.80 -28.69
C MET A 83 16.86 1.57 -27.40
N GLU A 84 17.33 2.80 -27.18
CA GLU A 84 16.91 3.62 -26.03
C GLU A 84 15.37 3.68 -25.90
N LEU A 85 14.70 3.96 -27.01
CA LEU A 85 13.25 4.09 -27.03
C LEU A 85 12.53 2.79 -26.66
N LEU A 86 13.06 1.64 -27.09
CA LEU A 86 12.53 0.32 -26.75
C LEU A 86 12.58 0.06 -25.23
N PHE A 87 13.75 0.34 -24.61
CA PHE A 87 13.88 0.15 -23.15
C PHE A 87 12.98 1.11 -22.36
N ILE A 88 12.81 2.34 -22.84
CA ILE A 88 11.89 3.31 -22.25
C ILE A 88 10.44 2.81 -22.36
N GLN A 89 10.04 2.32 -23.54
CA GLN A 89 8.71 1.72 -23.73
C GLN A 89 8.46 0.53 -22.82
N LEU A 90 9.46 -0.36 -22.64
CA LEU A 90 9.35 -1.49 -21.70
C LEU A 90 9.18 -1.02 -20.26
N LYS A 91 9.96 -0.04 -19.80
CA LYS A 91 9.83 0.53 -18.45
C LYS A 91 8.47 1.18 -18.24
N LEU A 92 8.04 2.00 -19.19
CA LEU A 92 6.74 2.69 -19.11
C LEU A 92 5.57 1.70 -19.19
N GLY A 93 5.66 0.69 -20.06
CA GLY A 93 4.67 -0.39 -20.16
C GLY A 93 4.53 -1.17 -18.83
N PHE A 94 5.66 -1.45 -18.18
CA PHE A 94 5.68 -2.08 -16.85
C PHE A 94 5.03 -1.18 -15.79
N LEU A 95 5.32 0.13 -15.80
CA LEU A 95 4.71 1.08 -14.88
C LEU A 95 3.18 1.14 -15.07
N ILE A 96 2.71 1.19 -16.32
CA ILE A 96 1.27 1.20 -16.64
C ILE A 96 0.62 -0.11 -16.18
N ALA A 97 1.26 -1.25 -16.45
CA ALA A 97 0.77 -2.55 -16.00
C ALA A 97 0.69 -2.66 -14.48
N LEU A 98 1.71 -2.14 -13.77
CA LEU A 98 1.74 -2.09 -12.32
C LEU A 98 0.62 -1.22 -11.78
N ALA A 99 0.41 -0.02 -12.35
CA ALA A 99 -0.66 0.89 -11.96
C ALA A 99 -2.05 0.29 -12.13
N ALA A 100 -2.31 -0.32 -13.29
CA ALA A 100 -3.58 -0.98 -13.58
C ALA A 100 -3.78 -2.26 -12.74
N GLY A 101 -2.71 -2.99 -12.47
CA GLY A 101 -2.72 -4.23 -11.67
C GLY A 101 -2.74 -4.01 -10.17
N PHE A 102 -2.49 -2.79 -9.70
CA PHE A 102 -2.32 -2.50 -8.28
C PHE A 102 -3.52 -2.91 -7.40
N PRO A 103 -4.79 -2.69 -7.80
CA PRO A 103 -5.94 -3.15 -7.03
C PRO A 103 -5.97 -4.68 -6.85
N TYR A 104 -5.60 -5.41 -7.91
CA TYR A 104 -5.54 -6.88 -7.85
C TYR A 104 -4.38 -7.37 -6.97
N ILE A 105 -3.21 -6.74 -7.09
CA ILE A 105 -2.04 -7.01 -6.24
C ILE A 105 -2.41 -6.80 -4.77
N ALA A 106 -3.02 -5.66 -4.45
CA ALA A 106 -3.44 -5.33 -3.10
C ALA A 106 -4.47 -6.33 -2.56
N TYR A 107 -5.42 -6.76 -3.38
CA TYR A 107 -6.38 -7.82 -3.01
C TYR A 107 -5.67 -9.14 -2.67
N GLN A 108 -4.68 -9.57 -3.47
CA GLN A 108 -3.92 -10.79 -3.22
C GLN A 108 -3.06 -10.68 -1.95
N VAL A 109 -2.38 -9.55 -1.75
CA VAL A 109 -1.59 -9.28 -0.54
C VAL A 109 -2.48 -9.22 0.70
N TYR A 110 -3.60 -8.52 0.63
CA TYR A 110 -4.56 -8.47 1.73
C TYR A 110 -5.10 -9.87 2.09
N GLY A 111 -5.47 -10.67 1.08
CA GLY A 111 -5.95 -12.03 1.29
C GLY A 111 -4.89 -12.96 1.92
N PHE A 112 -3.60 -12.66 1.72
CA PHE A 112 -2.49 -13.39 2.34
C PHE A 112 -2.25 -12.95 3.80
N VAL A 113 -2.30 -11.65 4.07
CA VAL A 113 -2.01 -11.07 5.40
C VAL A 113 -3.17 -11.27 6.38
N ALA A 114 -4.41 -11.38 5.88
CA ALA A 114 -5.63 -11.41 6.69
C ALA A 114 -6.38 -12.78 6.68
N PRO A 115 -5.72 -13.94 6.85
CA PRO A 115 -6.42 -15.22 6.89
C PRO A 115 -7.35 -15.35 8.11
N GLY A 116 -7.09 -14.60 9.19
CA GLY A 116 -7.86 -14.60 10.44
C GLY A 116 -8.98 -13.56 10.55
N LEU A 117 -9.21 -12.72 9.52
CA LEU A 117 -10.20 -11.65 9.63
C LEU A 117 -11.62 -12.17 9.43
N TYR A 118 -12.54 -11.77 10.33
CA TYR A 118 -13.95 -12.13 10.29
C TYR A 118 -14.58 -11.84 8.93
N LYS A 119 -15.49 -12.73 8.47
CA LYS A 119 -16.18 -12.62 7.17
C LYS A 119 -16.85 -11.26 6.92
N LYS A 120 -17.28 -10.55 7.97
CA LYS A 120 -17.88 -9.20 7.90
C LYS A 120 -16.89 -8.09 7.54
N GLU A 121 -15.60 -8.28 7.77
CA GLU A 121 -14.57 -7.27 7.47
C GLU A 121 -14.02 -7.35 6.04
N LYS A 122 -14.22 -8.47 5.34
CA LYS A 122 -13.80 -8.62 3.93
C LYS A 122 -14.48 -7.61 3.01
N MET A 123 -15.77 -7.29 3.23
CA MET A 123 -16.47 -6.28 2.43
C MET A 123 -16.00 -4.84 2.71
N ALA A 124 -15.43 -4.61 3.88
CA ALA A 124 -14.92 -3.30 4.25
C ALA A 124 -13.57 -2.94 3.60
N VAL A 125 -12.94 -3.87 2.88
CA VAL A 125 -11.70 -3.65 2.09
C VAL A 125 -12.01 -3.18 0.67
N LEU A 126 -13.18 -3.55 0.16
CA LEU A 126 -13.59 -3.24 -1.22
C LEU A 126 -13.44 -1.74 -1.59
N PRO A 127 -13.89 -0.76 -0.76
CA PRO A 127 -13.72 0.65 -1.08
C PRO A 127 -12.24 1.05 -1.20
N PHE A 128 -11.33 0.44 -0.44
CA PHE A 128 -9.89 0.74 -0.55
C PHE A 128 -9.32 0.31 -1.91
N LEU A 129 -9.80 -0.82 -2.46
CA LEU A 129 -9.37 -1.28 -3.79
C LEU A 129 -9.77 -0.31 -4.90
N PHE A 130 -10.91 0.37 -4.77
CA PHE A 130 -11.33 1.41 -5.72
C PHE A 130 -10.55 2.72 -5.56
N VAL A 131 -10.15 3.06 -4.34
CA VAL A 131 -9.37 4.28 -4.06
C VAL A 131 -7.94 4.18 -4.58
N MET A 132 -7.35 2.98 -4.60
CA MET A 132 -5.97 2.77 -5.02
C MET A 132 -5.63 3.30 -6.43
N PRO A 133 -6.36 2.95 -7.51
CA PRO A 133 -6.06 3.49 -8.84
C PRO A 133 -6.24 4.99 -8.90
N ILE A 134 -7.21 5.55 -8.17
CA ILE A 134 -7.44 7.00 -8.10
C ILE A 134 -6.24 7.69 -7.45
N LEU A 135 -5.72 7.17 -6.35
CA LEU A 135 -4.54 7.71 -5.69
C LEU A 135 -3.29 7.59 -6.58
N PHE A 136 -3.13 6.48 -7.30
CA PHE A 136 -2.03 6.34 -8.25
C PHE A 136 -2.07 7.42 -9.32
N VAL A 137 -3.24 7.63 -9.93
CA VAL A 137 -3.43 8.68 -10.94
C VAL A 137 -3.21 10.08 -10.34
N ALA A 138 -3.65 10.31 -9.10
CA ALA A 138 -3.40 11.58 -8.40
C ALA A 138 -1.90 11.82 -8.17
N GLY A 139 -1.15 10.79 -7.75
CA GLY A 139 0.31 10.86 -7.63
C GLY A 139 0.99 11.14 -8.97
N ALA A 140 0.59 10.44 -10.03
CA ALA A 140 1.08 10.68 -11.38
C ALA A 140 0.74 12.09 -11.89
N ALA A 141 -0.45 12.60 -11.59
CA ALA A 141 -0.86 13.96 -11.96
C ALA A 141 0.00 15.03 -11.27
N ILE A 142 0.34 14.86 -9.99
CA ILE A 142 1.25 15.78 -9.28
C ILE A 142 2.63 15.79 -9.94
N VAL A 143 3.16 14.63 -10.31
CA VAL A 143 4.43 14.56 -11.05
C VAL A 143 4.32 15.28 -12.38
N TYR A 144 3.30 14.98 -13.14
CA TYR A 144 3.12 15.51 -14.49
C TYR A 144 2.94 17.03 -14.51
N TYR A 145 2.06 17.59 -13.66
CA TYR A 145 1.72 19.01 -13.67
C TYR A 145 2.63 19.90 -12.82
N SER A 146 3.33 19.33 -11.83
CA SER A 146 4.13 20.14 -10.90
C SER A 146 5.60 19.75 -10.93
N VAL A 147 5.92 18.47 -10.71
CA VAL A 147 7.30 18.05 -10.47
C VAL A 147 8.13 18.07 -11.76
N LEU A 148 7.63 17.50 -12.85
CA LEU A 148 8.34 17.48 -14.14
C LEU A 148 8.61 18.89 -14.69
N PRO A 149 7.65 19.83 -14.75
CA PRO A 149 7.92 21.19 -15.17
C PRO A 149 9.02 21.87 -14.35
N ILE A 150 8.98 21.74 -13.02
CA ILE A 150 10.01 22.32 -12.13
C ILE A 150 11.40 21.79 -12.47
N PHE A 151 11.54 20.46 -12.69
CA PHE A 151 12.82 19.87 -13.06
C PHE A 151 13.34 20.35 -14.41
N VAL A 152 12.46 20.49 -15.39
CA VAL A 152 12.82 20.96 -16.72
C VAL A 152 13.18 22.45 -16.69
N ASP A 153 12.39 23.28 -16.00
CA ASP A 153 12.67 24.71 -15.82
C ASP A 153 13.99 24.93 -15.09
N LEU A 154 14.28 24.13 -14.06
CA LEU A 154 15.57 24.16 -13.36
C LEU A 154 16.72 23.83 -14.31
N SER A 155 16.55 22.80 -15.17
CA SER A 155 17.59 22.40 -16.14
C SER A 155 17.91 23.51 -17.14
N PHE A 156 16.89 24.21 -17.64
CA PHE A 156 17.08 25.37 -18.50
C PHE A 156 17.68 26.57 -17.76
N SER A 157 17.35 26.79 -16.50
CA SER A 157 17.87 27.90 -15.69
C SER A 157 19.35 27.76 -15.34
N MET A 158 19.90 26.54 -15.41
CA MET A 158 21.32 26.26 -15.20
C MET A 158 22.19 26.59 -16.41
N GLU A 159 21.59 26.98 -17.54
CA GLU A 159 22.36 27.43 -18.69
C GLU A 159 23.04 28.78 -18.43
N PHE A 160 24.27 28.93 -18.89
CA PHE A 160 24.93 30.22 -18.85
C PHE A 160 25.82 30.44 -20.08
N LYS A 161 25.91 31.71 -20.47
CA LYS A 161 26.85 32.16 -21.53
C LYS A 161 28.04 32.79 -20.87
N GLY A 162 29.16 32.05 -20.84
CA GLY A 162 30.47 32.58 -20.38
C GLY A 162 31.18 33.32 -21.50
N THR A 163 32.24 34.07 -21.13
CA THR A 163 33.13 34.78 -22.09
C THR A 163 33.95 33.84 -22.96
N SER A 164 34.33 32.67 -22.45
CA SER A 164 35.18 31.70 -23.15
C SER A 164 34.41 30.45 -23.64
N ALA A 165 33.26 30.14 -23.04
CA ALA A 165 32.42 29.00 -23.40
C ALA A 165 30.97 29.25 -22.96
N SER A 166 30.02 28.64 -23.64
CA SER A 166 28.61 28.62 -23.23
C SER A 166 28.21 27.23 -22.80
N VAL A 167 27.46 27.14 -21.71
CA VAL A 167 26.82 25.88 -21.27
C VAL A 167 25.36 25.94 -21.69
N SER A 168 24.98 25.05 -22.59
CA SER A 168 23.64 24.93 -23.13
C SER A 168 23.06 23.56 -22.78
N TYR A 169 21.83 23.51 -22.30
CA TYR A 169 21.13 22.26 -22.03
C TYR A 169 20.72 21.60 -23.35
N LEU A 170 21.26 20.41 -23.59
CA LEU A 170 20.87 19.57 -24.72
C LEU A 170 20.11 18.35 -24.19
N PRO A 171 18.77 18.36 -24.23
CA PRO A 171 17.98 17.30 -23.62
C PRO A 171 18.12 16.00 -24.40
N GLN A 172 18.44 14.93 -23.68
CA GLN A 172 18.51 13.58 -24.23
C GLN A 172 17.26 12.80 -23.87
N VAL A 173 16.83 11.91 -24.77
CA VAL A 173 15.62 11.08 -24.61
C VAL A 173 15.70 10.23 -23.34
N LYS A 174 16.78 9.46 -23.20
CA LYS A 174 16.91 8.50 -22.09
C LYS A 174 16.93 9.17 -20.72
N PRO A 175 17.79 10.16 -20.41
CA PRO A 175 17.80 10.81 -19.11
C PRO A 175 16.46 11.45 -18.75
N TYR A 176 15.78 12.09 -19.72
CA TYR A 176 14.48 12.71 -19.47
C TYR A 176 13.39 11.70 -19.12
N TYR A 177 13.22 10.64 -19.93
CA TYR A 177 12.19 9.63 -19.65
C TYR A 177 12.55 8.78 -18.44
N ASP A 178 13.82 8.45 -18.21
CA ASP A 178 14.24 7.73 -17.00
C ASP A 178 13.89 8.53 -15.74
N LEU A 179 14.13 9.85 -15.74
CA LEU A 179 13.71 10.73 -14.65
C LEU A 179 12.16 10.73 -14.51
N ALA A 180 11.44 10.97 -15.60
CA ALA A 180 9.98 11.04 -15.59
C ALA A 180 9.34 9.73 -15.09
N ILE A 181 9.77 8.58 -15.61
CA ILE A 181 9.27 7.25 -15.21
C ILE A 181 9.63 6.95 -13.75
N SER A 182 10.85 7.32 -13.31
CA SER A 182 11.27 7.14 -11.92
C SER A 182 10.42 7.96 -10.96
N LEU A 183 10.17 9.24 -11.28
CA LEU A 183 9.29 10.10 -10.48
C LEU A 183 7.85 9.60 -10.45
N LEU A 184 7.28 9.21 -11.62
CA LEU A 184 5.94 8.62 -11.70
C LEU A 184 5.83 7.35 -10.87
N THR A 185 6.86 6.50 -10.90
CA THR A 185 6.91 5.26 -10.10
C THR A 185 6.97 5.58 -8.62
N ALA A 186 7.86 6.49 -8.21
CA ALA A 186 8.03 6.87 -6.81
C ALA A 186 6.75 7.47 -6.22
N PHE A 187 6.17 8.46 -6.89
CA PHE A 187 4.93 9.08 -6.43
C PHE A 187 3.74 8.13 -6.52
N GLY A 188 3.58 7.40 -7.63
CA GLY A 188 2.51 6.44 -7.79
C GLY A 188 2.50 5.39 -6.67
N LEU A 189 3.66 4.83 -6.31
CA LEU A 189 3.79 3.89 -5.20
C LEU A 189 3.64 4.58 -3.84
N ALA A 190 4.20 5.77 -3.66
CA ALA A 190 4.10 6.50 -2.40
C ALA A 190 2.67 6.92 -2.06
N PHE A 191 1.86 7.26 -3.06
CA PHE A 191 0.43 7.53 -2.87
C PHE A 191 -0.36 6.31 -2.41
N GLN A 192 0.19 5.10 -2.54
CA GLN A 192 -0.40 3.89 -1.98
C GLN A 192 -0.11 3.72 -0.48
N LEU A 193 0.92 4.39 0.07
CA LEU A 193 1.31 4.26 1.48
C LEU A 193 0.14 4.52 2.45
N PRO A 194 -0.66 5.60 2.31
CA PRO A 194 -1.78 5.84 3.21
C PRO A 194 -2.81 4.71 3.19
N VAL A 195 -3.07 4.13 2.02
CA VAL A 195 -4.03 3.02 1.86
C VAL A 195 -3.49 1.73 2.44
N VAL A 196 -2.22 1.42 2.16
CA VAL A 196 -1.55 0.23 2.72
C VAL A 196 -1.52 0.32 4.26
N ILE A 197 -1.15 1.47 4.81
CA ILE A 197 -1.15 1.72 6.25
C ILE A 197 -2.57 1.58 6.83
N ALA A 198 -3.59 2.12 6.16
CA ALA A 198 -4.98 2.03 6.58
C ALA A 198 -5.48 0.57 6.59
N LEU A 199 -5.14 -0.23 5.57
CA LEU A 199 -5.47 -1.65 5.50
C LEU A 199 -4.79 -2.45 6.61
N LEU A 200 -3.49 -2.21 6.86
CA LEU A 200 -2.74 -2.87 7.93
C LEU A 200 -3.26 -2.46 9.32
N ALA A 201 -3.63 -1.20 9.51
CA ALA A 201 -4.24 -0.72 10.75
C ALA A 201 -5.62 -1.35 10.98
N LYS A 202 -6.40 -1.54 9.91
CA LYS A 202 -7.70 -2.22 9.97
C LYS A 202 -7.54 -3.71 10.30
N ALA A 203 -6.53 -4.35 9.72
CA ALA A 203 -6.14 -5.74 10.06
C ALA A 203 -5.55 -5.88 11.48
N GLY A 204 -5.31 -4.78 12.19
CA GLY A 204 -4.72 -4.80 13.53
C GLY A 204 -3.21 -5.07 13.55
N VAL A 205 -2.57 -5.17 12.38
CA VAL A 205 -1.13 -5.46 12.26
C VAL A 205 -0.28 -4.27 12.68
N VAL A 206 -0.75 -3.04 12.39
CA VAL A 206 -0.02 -1.80 12.66
C VAL A 206 -0.88 -0.85 13.49
N GLN A 207 -0.25 -0.20 14.47
CA GLN A 207 -0.88 0.80 15.32
C GLN A 207 -0.33 2.20 15.01
N ALA A 208 -1.18 3.23 15.13
CA ALA A 208 -0.78 4.62 14.93
C ALA A 208 0.34 5.06 15.87
N SER A 209 0.39 4.53 17.09
CA SER A 209 1.46 4.78 18.08
C SER A 209 2.82 4.26 17.61
N GLY A 210 2.86 3.06 17.01
CA GLY A 210 4.06 2.45 16.43
C GLY A 210 4.61 3.26 15.24
N LEU A 211 3.71 3.65 14.33
CA LEU A 211 4.06 4.51 13.19
C LEU A 211 4.64 5.86 13.64
N ARG A 212 4.04 6.50 14.65
CA ARG A 212 4.56 7.76 15.21
C ARG A 212 5.95 7.61 15.81
N LYS A 213 6.24 6.51 16.51
CA LYS A 213 7.57 6.21 17.02
C LYS A 213 8.58 5.96 15.90
N GLY A 214 8.13 5.38 14.79
CA GLY A 214 8.93 5.07 13.61
C GLY A 214 9.22 6.26 12.67
N ARG A 215 8.65 7.45 12.89
CA ARG A 215 8.78 8.62 12.01
C ARG A 215 10.21 8.92 11.54
N LYS A 216 11.14 8.95 12.48
CA LYS A 216 12.56 9.25 12.18
C LYS A 216 13.18 8.28 11.17
N TYR A 217 12.82 7.00 11.27
CA TYR A 217 13.30 5.98 10.33
C TYR A 217 12.57 6.08 8.98
N ALA A 218 11.27 6.36 9.00
CA ALA A 218 10.50 6.56 7.78
C ALA A 218 11.02 7.77 6.98
N ILE A 219 11.28 8.90 7.64
CA ILE A 219 11.88 10.08 7.01
C ILE A 219 13.24 9.75 6.43
N LEU A 220 14.10 9.04 7.17
CA LEU A 220 15.41 8.62 6.68
C LEU A 220 15.29 7.75 5.41
N VAL A 221 14.41 6.75 5.43
CA VAL A 221 14.18 5.88 4.27
C VAL A 221 13.62 6.67 3.08
N ILE A 222 12.68 7.57 3.31
CA ILE A 222 12.12 8.44 2.26
C ILE A 222 13.23 9.26 1.59
N PHE A 223 14.12 9.89 2.36
CA PHE A 223 15.22 10.67 1.80
C PHE A 223 16.28 9.82 1.12
N ILE A 224 16.51 8.58 1.57
CA ILE A 224 17.38 7.62 0.85
C ILE A 224 16.74 7.26 -0.50
N VAL A 225 15.46 6.93 -0.53
CA VAL A 225 14.72 6.64 -1.78
C VAL A 225 14.75 7.84 -2.71
N ALA A 226 14.50 9.04 -2.19
CA ALA A 226 14.58 10.27 -2.97
C ALA A 226 15.96 10.47 -3.59
N ALA A 227 17.05 10.26 -2.84
CA ALA A 227 18.42 10.38 -3.33
C ALA A 227 18.80 9.37 -4.43
N VAL A 228 18.21 8.18 -4.40
CA VAL A 228 18.42 7.16 -5.45
C VAL A 228 17.65 7.49 -6.73
N MET A 229 16.48 8.15 -6.61
CA MET A 229 15.57 8.41 -7.74
C MET A 229 15.82 9.77 -8.42
N THR A 230 16.45 10.71 -7.74
CA THR A 230 16.78 12.04 -8.29
C THR A 230 18.29 12.18 -8.54
N PRO A 231 18.69 13.12 -9.42
CA PRO A 231 20.09 13.51 -9.48
C PRO A 231 20.64 13.88 -8.09
N PRO A 232 21.95 13.74 -7.83
CA PRO A 232 22.55 13.97 -6.53
C PRO A 232 22.62 15.48 -6.21
N ASP A 233 21.48 16.15 -6.12
CA ASP A 233 21.35 17.54 -5.70
C ASP A 233 20.34 17.68 -4.56
N PRO A 234 20.62 18.50 -3.54
CA PRO A 234 19.74 18.65 -2.38
C PRO A 234 18.36 19.21 -2.75
N PHE A 235 18.28 20.06 -3.76
CA PHE A 235 17.01 20.72 -4.12
C PHE A 235 16.00 19.73 -4.70
N SER A 236 16.42 18.91 -5.67
CA SER A 236 15.59 17.84 -6.24
C SER A 236 15.17 16.82 -5.18
N GLN A 237 16.09 16.49 -4.26
CA GLN A 237 15.82 15.58 -3.17
C GLN A 237 14.72 16.10 -2.21
N PHE A 238 14.71 17.41 -1.91
CA PHE A 238 13.66 18.03 -1.11
C PHE A 238 12.32 18.08 -1.85
N ILE A 239 12.32 18.41 -3.13
CA ILE A 239 11.09 18.43 -3.96
C ILE A 239 10.39 17.08 -3.94
N LEU A 240 11.14 15.98 -3.94
CA LEU A 240 10.59 14.63 -3.85
C LEU A 240 10.29 14.23 -2.40
N GLY A 241 11.22 14.46 -1.47
CA GLY A 241 11.17 13.96 -0.10
C GLY A 241 10.05 14.57 0.74
N VAL A 242 9.79 15.88 0.62
CA VAL A 242 8.77 16.56 1.42
C VAL A 242 7.36 16.05 1.15
N PRO A 243 6.88 15.95 -0.11
CA PRO A 243 5.58 15.32 -0.40
C PRO A 243 5.47 13.88 0.10
N LEU A 244 6.53 13.08 -0.01
CA LEU A 244 6.54 11.70 0.49
C LEU A 244 6.39 11.65 2.01
N CYS A 245 7.03 12.56 2.75
CA CYS A 245 6.84 12.69 4.19
C CYS A 245 5.41 13.07 4.55
N LEU A 246 4.78 13.99 3.80
CA LEU A 246 3.37 14.36 4.01
C LEU A 246 2.42 13.18 3.75
N LEU A 247 2.71 12.35 2.75
CA LEU A 247 1.96 11.12 2.50
C LEU A 247 2.09 10.11 3.65
N TYR A 248 3.27 9.96 4.21
CA TYR A 248 3.46 9.11 5.40
C TYR A 248 2.65 9.64 6.60
N GLU A 249 2.67 10.94 6.86
CA GLU A 249 1.87 11.55 7.92
C GLU A 249 0.36 11.35 7.68
N SER A 250 -0.11 11.48 6.44
CA SER A 250 -1.51 11.20 6.09
C SER A 250 -1.88 9.73 6.40
N GLY A 251 -0.97 8.79 6.16
CA GLY A 251 -1.11 7.39 6.55
C GLY A 251 -1.26 7.19 8.06
N ILE A 252 -0.47 7.89 8.87
CA ILE A 252 -0.59 7.88 10.34
C ILE A 252 -1.96 8.40 10.78
N ILE A 253 -2.45 9.46 10.15
CA ILE A 253 -3.78 10.04 10.45
C ILE A 253 -4.87 9.02 10.12
N CYS A 254 -4.80 8.38 8.94
CA CYS A 254 -5.73 7.32 8.55
C CYS A 254 -5.74 6.15 9.55
N ALA A 255 -4.56 5.69 9.97
CA ALA A 255 -4.43 4.63 10.98
C ALA A 255 -5.07 5.03 12.32
N ALA A 256 -4.84 6.27 12.76
CA ALA A 256 -5.41 6.79 14.01
C ALA A 256 -6.95 6.89 13.96
N ILE A 257 -7.52 7.27 12.83
CA ILE A 257 -8.98 7.34 12.63
C ILE A 257 -9.58 5.92 12.71
N ILE A 258 -8.97 4.97 12.02
CA ILE A 258 -9.42 3.57 12.01
C ILE A 258 -9.34 2.95 13.41
N GLU A 259 -8.23 3.17 14.12
CA GLU A 259 -8.04 2.66 15.48
C GLU A 259 -9.07 3.24 16.46
N ARG A 260 -9.38 4.54 16.36
CA ARG A 260 -10.44 5.17 17.16
C ARG A 260 -11.81 4.57 16.87
N GLY A 261 -12.12 4.33 15.60
CA GLY A 261 -13.37 3.70 15.18
C GLY A 261 -13.53 2.28 15.74
N ARG A 262 -12.44 1.49 15.72
CA ARG A 262 -12.42 0.15 16.30
C ARG A 262 -12.66 0.18 17.80
N LYS A 263 -11.92 0.98 18.54
CA LYS A 263 -12.07 1.11 20.01
C LYS A 263 -13.47 1.55 20.44
N ARG A 264 -14.12 2.42 19.64
CA ARG A 264 -15.51 2.81 19.91
C ARG A 264 -16.49 1.65 19.75
N ARG A 265 -16.34 0.85 18.70
CA ARG A 265 -17.19 -0.33 18.47
C ARG A 265 -17.01 -1.37 19.56
N GLU A 266 -15.76 -1.69 19.92
CA GLU A 266 -15.46 -2.59 21.03
C GLU A 266 -16.09 -2.12 22.35
N ALA A 267 -16.00 -0.83 22.66
CA ALA A 267 -16.61 -0.25 23.86
C ALA A 267 -18.15 -0.27 23.82
N GLU A 268 -18.77 -0.10 22.64
CA GLU A 268 -20.22 -0.22 22.47
C GLU A 268 -20.70 -1.68 22.61
N GLU A 269 -19.95 -2.63 22.07
CA GLU A 269 -20.23 -4.06 22.19
C GLU A 269 -20.17 -4.50 23.66
N THR A 270 -19.09 -4.15 24.38
CA THR A 270 -18.96 -4.42 25.82
C THR A 270 -20.11 -3.84 26.63
N ARG A 271 -20.52 -2.59 26.34
CA ARG A 271 -21.66 -1.97 27.01
C ARG A 271 -22.99 -2.67 26.75
N ARG A 272 -23.18 -3.20 25.53
CA ARG A 272 -24.38 -3.98 25.19
C ARG A 272 -24.41 -5.30 25.92
N GLU A 273 -23.27 -6.03 25.94
CA GLU A 273 -23.13 -7.28 26.66
C GLU A 273 -23.37 -7.10 28.18
N GLU A 274 -22.82 -6.04 28.79
CA GLU A 274 -23.07 -5.70 30.20
C GLU A 274 -24.55 -5.35 30.47
N ALA A 275 -25.21 -4.66 29.52
CA ALA A 275 -26.62 -4.31 29.66
C ALA A 275 -27.54 -5.54 29.50
N GLU A 276 -27.20 -6.45 28.59
CA GLU A 276 -27.92 -7.74 28.43
C GLU A 276 -27.73 -8.63 29.65
N ALA A 277 -26.53 -8.77 30.16
CA ALA A 277 -26.25 -9.54 31.38
C ALA A 277 -27.00 -8.98 32.60
N LYS A 278 -27.09 -7.65 32.76
CA LYS A 278 -27.89 -7.03 33.82
C LYS A 278 -29.39 -7.34 33.70
N ARG A 279 -29.93 -7.28 32.48
CA ARG A 279 -31.36 -7.62 32.23
C ARG A 279 -31.66 -9.07 32.54
N GLU A 280 -30.77 -10.01 32.12
CA GLU A 280 -30.94 -11.43 32.45
C GLU A 280 -30.83 -11.70 33.95
N ALA A 281 -29.95 -11.02 34.68
CA ALA A 281 -29.84 -11.12 36.12
C ALA A 281 -31.07 -10.57 36.84
N GLU A 282 -31.67 -9.45 36.37
CA GLU A 282 -32.92 -8.90 36.90
C GLU A 282 -34.14 -9.82 36.64
N GLU A 283 -34.22 -10.39 35.42
CA GLU A 283 -35.28 -11.35 35.09
C GLU A 283 -35.16 -12.64 35.92
N SER A 284 -33.96 -13.17 36.09
CA SER A 284 -33.75 -14.35 36.92
C SER A 284 -34.11 -14.10 38.38
N SER A 285 -33.75 -12.93 38.92
CA SER A 285 -34.11 -12.49 40.27
C SER A 285 -35.63 -12.35 40.43
N ARG A 286 -36.32 -11.74 39.46
CA ARG A 286 -37.81 -11.62 39.48
C ARG A 286 -38.49 -12.98 39.42
N ARG A 287 -37.97 -13.92 38.60
CA ARG A 287 -38.49 -15.30 38.52
C ARG A 287 -38.32 -16.06 39.84
N ALA A 288 -37.16 -15.91 40.50
CA ALA A 288 -36.86 -16.50 41.78
C ALA A 288 -37.81 -15.96 42.90
N GLN A 289 -38.04 -14.64 42.92
CA GLN A 289 -38.99 -14.01 43.85
C GLN A 289 -40.42 -14.45 43.62
N ALA A 290 -40.89 -14.56 42.36
CA ALA A 290 -42.21 -15.06 42.03
C ALA A 290 -42.41 -16.55 42.46
N ALA A 291 -41.39 -17.38 42.25
CA ALA A 291 -41.39 -18.77 42.68
C ALA A 291 -41.48 -18.93 44.21
N THR A 292 -40.82 -18.05 44.97
CA THR A 292 -40.88 -18.02 46.44
C THR A 292 -42.21 -17.58 46.98
N GLN A 293 -42.88 -16.66 46.30
CA GLN A 293 -44.26 -16.19 46.69
C GLN A 293 -45.37 -17.17 46.32
N SER A 294 -45.15 -18.04 45.33
CA SER A 294 -46.15 -19.04 44.90
C SER A 294 -45.99 -20.39 45.62
N ALA A 295 -45.04 -20.55 46.54
CA ALA A 295 -44.87 -21.75 47.34
C ALA A 295 -46.07 -21.89 48.34
N PRO A 296 -46.85 -23.00 48.32
CA PRO A 296 -47.96 -23.16 49.24
C PRO A 296 -47.47 -23.26 50.68
N ALA A 297 -48.08 -22.50 51.60
CA ALA A 297 -47.84 -22.60 53.02
C ALA A 297 -48.05 -24.06 53.45
N LEU A 298 -47.01 -24.70 53.98
CA LEU A 298 -47.14 -26.02 54.59
C LEU A 298 -48.18 -25.94 55.72
N PRO A 299 -49.19 -26.83 55.77
CA PRO A 299 -50.14 -26.84 56.88
C PRO A 299 -49.34 -27.15 58.17
N ALA A 300 -49.56 -26.29 59.18
CA ALA A 300 -49.04 -26.52 60.50
C ALA A 300 -49.68 -27.84 61.02
N GLY A 301 -48.83 -28.87 61.21
CA GLY A 301 -49.28 -30.15 61.74
C GLY A 301 -49.80 -30.03 63.18
N GLU A 302 -50.94 -30.61 63.38
CA GLU A 302 -51.49 -30.97 64.68
C GLU A 302 -50.68 -32.08 65.37
#